data_5559d9f1691321b54fb4e7d446df18e5
#
_entry.id   5559d9f1691321b54fb4e7d446df18e5
#
_cell.length_a   1.000
_cell.length_b   1.000
_cell.length_c   1.000
_cell.angle_alpha   90.00
_cell.angle_beta   90.00
_cell.angle_gamma   90.00
#
_symmetry.space_group_name_H-M   'P 1'
#
loop_
_entity.id
_entity.type
_entity.pdbx_description
1 polymer ?
#
loop_
_entity_poly.entity_id
_entity_poly.type
_entity_poly.pdbx_seq_one_letter_code
_entity_poly.pdbx_strand_id
1 'polypeptide(L)'
;TGVHSNIDKNLEIVPTVLELCKLPDSINVSQITELLNDYMKSRVSFYRETNRPPFIEDDFSEYFTAKSTNGCSIGGGNCAMDVKTSFNEGIDVACVIMKNKCSNEKSLMQNFNSSGVDLDTLFKDQKDIEAVNLFKIRYFNKIQCIKNEKNLTDCYLLIFVTHGKDIFLICLKINLENIHQVVSGGFVKNKQASKNIIIKNFINPFYGKVTLYKSKKRLELRLLSNILKSEHAVKVYSMT
;
A
#
# COMPACT_ATOMS: atom_id res chain seq x y z
N THR A 1 -26.60 -5.22 40.90
CA THR A 1 -25.14 -5.21 41.15
C THR A 1 -24.46 -5.76 39.91
N GLY A 2 -24.17 -4.85 38.98
CA GLY A 2 -23.52 -5.17 37.73
C GLY A 2 -22.01 -5.25 37.94
N VAL A 3 -21.44 -6.38 37.62
CA VAL A 3 -20.01 -6.55 37.47
C VAL A 3 -19.64 -6.07 36.03
N HIS A 4 -19.17 -4.85 35.95
CA HIS A 4 -18.48 -4.41 34.74
C HIS A 4 -17.12 -5.11 34.69
N SER A 5 -17.02 -6.12 33.86
CA SER A 5 -15.72 -6.68 33.48
C SER A 5 -14.98 -5.65 32.65
N ASN A 6 -14.03 -4.97 33.26
CA ASN A 6 -12.95 -4.28 32.56
C ASN A 6 -12.17 -5.32 31.77
N ILE A 7 -12.47 -5.43 30.49
CA ILE A 7 -11.57 -6.09 29.55
C ILE A 7 -10.49 -5.07 29.26
N ASP A 8 -9.42 -5.11 30.05
CA ASP A 8 -8.16 -4.49 29.72
C ASP A 8 -7.67 -5.08 28.38
N LYS A 9 -8.04 -4.41 27.31
CA LYS A 9 -7.43 -4.65 25.99
C LYS A 9 -6.10 -3.92 25.92
N ASN A 10 -5.14 -4.36 26.68
CA ASN A 10 -3.74 -4.22 26.28
C ASN A 10 -3.48 -5.17 25.12
N LEU A 11 -4.08 -4.87 23.96
CA LEU A 11 -3.62 -5.39 22.71
C LEU A 11 -2.25 -4.74 22.48
N GLU A 12 -1.21 -5.50 22.79
CA GLU A 12 0.16 -5.14 22.47
C GLU A 12 0.21 -4.83 20.99
N ILE A 13 0.35 -3.54 20.63
CA ILE A 13 0.40 -3.12 19.24
C ILE A 13 1.76 -3.54 18.70
N VAL A 14 1.78 -4.64 17.92
CA VAL A 14 3.00 -5.10 17.27
C VAL A 14 3.42 -4.07 16.22
N PRO A 15 4.68 -3.60 16.24
CA PRO A 15 5.18 -2.72 15.21
C PRO A 15 5.10 -3.38 13.82
N THR A 16 4.67 -2.62 12.83
CA THR A 16 4.49 -3.11 11.46
C THR A 16 5.43 -2.44 10.48
N VAL A 17 5.63 -3.04 9.31
CA VAL A 17 6.44 -2.48 8.24
C VAL A 17 5.72 -1.29 7.59
N LEU A 18 4.43 -1.44 7.30
CA LEU A 18 3.60 -0.33 6.80
C LEU A 18 2.82 0.26 7.97
N GLU A 19 3.07 1.53 8.24
CA GLU A 19 2.44 2.24 9.36
C GLU A 19 1.68 3.46 8.86
N LEU A 20 0.39 3.52 9.16
CA LEU A 20 -0.44 4.67 8.83
C LEU A 20 0.10 5.92 9.51
N CYS A 21 0.33 6.97 8.74
CA CYS A 21 0.87 8.23 9.22
C CYS A 21 0.15 9.42 8.56
N LYS A 22 0.37 10.61 9.11
CA LYS A 22 -0.02 11.86 8.45
C LYS A 22 0.76 12.02 7.14
N LEU A 23 0.23 12.79 6.20
CA LEU A 23 0.94 13.14 4.97
C LEU A 23 2.26 13.85 5.32
N PRO A 24 3.37 13.50 4.64
CA PRO A 24 4.63 14.22 4.80
C PRO A 24 4.47 15.72 4.52
N ASP A 25 5.19 16.56 5.26
CA ASP A 25 5.14 18.02 5.11
C ASP A 25 5.61 18.50 3.72
N SER A 26 6.36 17.67 3.00
CA SER A 26 6.75 17.93 1.61
C SER A 26 5.57 17.98 0.64
N ILE A 27 4.45 17.36 0.97
CA ILE A 27 3.27 17.28 0.11
C ILE A 27 2.41 18.54 0.28
N ASN A 28 2.23 19.28 -0.83
CA ASN A 28 1.26 20.37 -0.90
C ASN A 28 -0.11 19.83 -1.30
N VAL A 29 -0.98 19.62 -0.31
CA VAL A 29 -2.33 19.06 -0.51
C VAL A 29 -3.19 19.95 -1.38
N SER A 30 -3.12 21.26 -1.22
CA SER A 30 -3.87 22.22 -2.04
C SER A 30 -3.53 22.09 -3.52
N GLN A 31 -2.25 21.88 -3.84
CA GLN A 31 -1.81 21.68 -5.21
C GLN A 31 -2.31 20.36 -5.79
N ILE A 32 -2.31 19.26 -5.01
CA ILE A 32 -2.92 18.01 -5.44
C ILE A 32 -4.41 18.21 -5.76
N THR A 33 -5.13 18.91 -4.89
CA THR A 33 -6.56 19.20 -5.10
C THR A 33 -6.80 19.99 -6.39
N GLU A 34 -6.00 21.01 -6.67
CA GLU A 34 -6.09 21.78 -7.92
C GLU A 34 -5.82 20.92 -9.15
N LEU A 35 -4.76 20.13 -9.12
CA LEU A 35 -4.39 19.23 -10.21
C LEU A 35 -5.46 18.17 -10.47
N LEU A 36 -6.07 17.62 -9.42
CA LEU A 36 -7.16 16.68 -9.53
C LEU A 36 -8.42 17.31 -10.10
N ASN A 37 -8.78 18.52 -9.68
CA ASN A 37 -9.93 19.22 -10.22
C ASN A 37 -9.77 19.46 -11.72
N ASP A 38 -8.61 19.89 -12.17
CA ASP A 38 -8.32 20.07 -13.59
C ASP A 38 -8.35 18.75 -14.37
N TYR A 39 -7.76 17.71 -13.84
CA TYR A 39 -7.78 16.36 -14.43
C TYR A 39 -9.21 15.83 -14.59
N MET A 40 -10.08 16.04 -13.62
CA MET A 40 -11.43 15.52 -13.59
C MET A 40 -12.42 16.29 -14.49
N LYS A 41 -12.15 17.56 -14.81
CA LYS A 41 -13.08 18.41 -15.59
C LYS A 41 -13.56 17.75 -16.88
N SER A 42 -12.66 17.10 -17.63
CA SER A 42 -12.99 16.44 -18.89
C SER A 42 -13.48 14.99 -18.72
N ARG A 43 -13.48 14.44 -17.51
CA ARG A 43 -13.77 13.04 -17.21
C ARG A 43 -15.06 12.80 -16.44
N VAL A 44 -15.56 13.80 -15.75
CA VAL A 44 -16.74 13.68 -14.88
C VAL A 44 -17.97 13.21 -15.63
N SER A 45 -18.22 13.72 -16.84
CA SER A 45 -19.36 13.29 -17.67
C SER A 45 -19.30 11.79 -17.97
N PHE A 46 -18.12 11.29 -18.32
CA PHE A 46 -17.91 9.87 -18.57
C PHE A 46 -18.22 9.00 -17.35
N TYR A 47 -17.74 9.40 -16.18
CA TYR A 47 -17.99 8.65 -14.94
C TYR A 47 -19.48 8.65 -14.57
N ARG A 48 -20.17 9.78 -14.73
CA ARG A 48 -21.61 9.88 -14.48
C ARG A 48 -22.42 9.03 -15.45
N GLU A 49 -22.16 9.14 -16.74
CA GLU A 49 -22.89 8.41 -17.79
C GLU A 49 -22.69 6.91 -17.69
N THR A 50 -21.51 6.46 -17.28
CA THR A 50 -21.18 5.04 -17.13
C THR A 50 -21.42 4.49 -15.73
N ASN A 51 -21.90 5.32 -14.80
CA ASN A 51 -22.08 4.98 -13.38
C ASN A 51 -20.82 4.39 -12.74
N ARG A 52 -19.67 5.00 -13.05
CA ARG A 52 -18.36 4.60 -12.52
C ARG A 52 -17.86 5.61 -11.49
N PRO A 53 -17.09 5.16 -10.49
CA PRO A 53 -16.41 6.08 -9.59
C PRO A 53 -15.31 6.85 -10.32
N PRO A 54 -14.92 8.05 -9.83
CA PRO A 54 -13.77 8.76 -10.38
C PRO A 54 -12.49 7.92 -10.20
N PHE A 55 -11.63 7.94 -11.20
CA PHE A 55 -10.41 7.15 -11.20
C PHE A 55 -9.24 7.99 -11.74
N ILE A 56 -8.06 7.78 -11.17
CA ILE A 56 -6.83 8.44 -11.59
C ILE A 56 -5.92 7.37 -12.22
N GLU A 57 -5.46 7.61 -13.43
CA GLU A 57 -4.44 6.77 -14.05
C GLU A 57 -3.09 6.92 -13.32
N ASP A 58 -2.34 5.84 -13.23
CA ASP A 58 -1.10 5.79 -12.44
C ASP A 58 -0.09 6.86 -12.82
N ASP A 59 0.14 7.09 -14.10
CA ASP A 59 1.07 8.12 -14.59
C ASP A 59 0.70 9.53 -14.08
N PHE A 60 -0.58 9.83 -13.98
CA PHE A 60 -1.04 11.13 -13.49
C PHE A 60 -0.90 11.24 -11.98
N SER A 61 -1.17 10.18 -11.23
CA SER A 61 -1.00 10.19 -9.78
C SER A 61 0.46 10.40 -9.38
N GLU A 62 1.38 9.78 -10.10
CA GLU A 62 2.83 9.99 -9.93
C GLU A 62 3.24 11.43 -10.27
N TYR A 63 2.73 11.96 -11.40
CA TYR A 63 2.95 13.34 -11.80
C TYR A 63 2.44 14.35 -10.75
N PHE A 64 1.23 14.16 -10.23
CA PHE A 64 0.66 15.03 -9.20
C PHE A 64 1.49 14.99 -7.92
N THR A 65 1.98 13.83 -7.54
CA THR A 65 2.82 13.66 -6.37
C THR A 65 4.18 14.34 -6.55
N ALA A 66 4.84 14.15 -7.69
CA ALA A 66 6.11 14.80 -7.98
C ALA A 66 5.96 16.32 -7.95
N LYS A 67 4.93 16.85 -8.58
CA LYS A 67 4.70 18.30 -8.64
C LYS A 67 4.36 18.90 -7.28
N SER A 68 3.49 18.26 -6.50
CA SER A 68 3.08 18.74 -5.18
C SER A 68 4.16 18.68 -4.12
N THR A 69 5.23 17.93 -4.35
CA THR A 69 6.37 17.81 -3.44
C THR A 69 7.60 18.61 -3.89
N ASN A 70 7.48 19.38 -4.97
CA ASN A 70 8.64 19.99 -5.66
C ASN A 70 9.77 18.98 -5.90
N GLY A 71 9.37 17.74 -6.13
CA GLY A 71 10.24 16.62 -6.35
C GLY A 71 10.41 16.26 -7.81
N CYS A 72 10.95 15.10 -8.05
CA CYS A 72 11.13 14.56 -9.39
C CYS A 72 10.69 13.10 -9.47
N SER A 73 10.25 12.68 -10.65
CA SER A 73 10.00 11.28 -10.95
C SER A 73 11.33 10.53 -11.00
N ILE A 74 11.44 9.44 -10.26
CA ILE A 74 12.58 8.54 -10.26
C ILE A 74 12.19 7.12 -10.65
N GLY A 75 10.89 6.89 -10.86
CA GLY A 75 10.34 5.62 -11.33
C GLY A 75 10.83 5.31 -12.74
N GLY A 76 11.11 4.06 -12.98
CA GLY A 76 11.55 3.54 -14.27
C GLY A 76 12.13 2.14 -14.10
N GLY A 77 11.76 1.22 -14.97
CA GLY A 77 12.19 -0.16 -14.86
C GLY A 77 11.74 -0.82 -13.56
N ASN A 78 12.67 -1.33 -12.78
CA ASN A 78 12.41 -2.03 -11.51
C ASN A 78 12.57 -1.13 -10.26
N CYS A 79 12.44 0.20 -10.41
CA CYS A 79 12.57 1.11 -9.29
C CYS A 79 11.44 0.89 -8.26
N ALA A 80 11.82 0.84 -6.97
CA ALA A 80 10.86 0.62 -5.89
C ALA A 80 10.07 1.87 -5.51
N MET A 81 10.54 3.06 -5.88
CA MET A 81 9.92 4.35 -5.61
C MET A 81 9.66 5.09 -6.91
N ASP A 82 8.58 5.84 -6.97
CA ASP A 82 8.15 6.60 -8.13
C ASP A 82 8.64 8.05 -8.09
N VAL A 83 8.70 8.62 -6.91
CA VAL A 83 9.00 10.04 -6.69
C VAL A 83 10.05 10.19 -5.60
N LYS A 84 10.98 11.13 -5.82
CA LYS A 84 11.86 11.69 -4.78
C LYS A 84 11.40 13.11 -4.49
N THR A 85 11.03 13.39 -3.24
CA THR A 85 10.55 14.71 -2.81
C THR A 85 11.69 15.71 -2.64
N SER A 86 11.36 16.98 -2.52
CA SER A 86 12.32 18.04 -2.19
C SER A 86 13.01 17.84 -0.81
N PHE A 87 12.42 17.01 0.07
CA PHE A 87 13.00 16.64 1.35
C PHE A 87 13.79 15.32 1.29
N ASN A 88 14.11 14.84 0.10
CA ASN A 88 14.81 13.57 -0.14
C ASN A 88 14.07 12.33 0.37
N GLU A 89 12.77 12.40 0.45
CA GLU A 89 11.93 11.23 0.77
C GLU A 89 11.59 10.48 -0.52
N GLY A 90 11.47 9.15 -0.43
CA GLY A 90 10.97 8.32 -1.51
C GLY A 90 9.48 8.05 -1.34
N ILE A 91 8.73 8.14 -2.42
CA ILE A 91 7.30 7.83 -2.42
C ILE A 91 6.99 6.82 -3.52
N ASP A 92 6.43 5.68 -3.13
CA ASP A 92 5.75 4.74 -4.02
C ASP A 92 4.28 5.17 -4.10
N VAL A 93 3.79 5.45 -5.29
CA VAL A 93 2.44 5.99 -5.51
C VAL A 93 1.53 4.89 -6.05
N ALA A 94 0.34 4.80 -5.49
CA ALA A 94 -0.66 3.84 -5.93
C ALA A 94 -2.05 4.47 -6.02
N CYS A 95 -2.89 3.90 -6.87
CA CYS A 95 -4.31 4.20 -6.97
C CYS A 95 -5.11 2.93 -6.72
N VAL A 96 -6.06 2.97 -5.82
CA VAL A 96 -6.95 1.86 -5.53
C VAL A 96 -8.40 2.33 -5.45
N ILE A 97 -9.32 1.41 -5.67
CA ILE A 97 -10.76 1.65 -5.52
C ILE A 97 -11.25 0.86 -4.31
N MET A 98 -11.82 1.56 -3.35
CA MET A 98 -12.46 0.95 -2.20
C MET A 98 -13.86 0.48 -2.61
N LYS A 99 -14.05 -0.82 -2.58
CA LYS A 99 -15.37 -1.43 -2.65
C LYS A 99 -15.91 -1.57 -1.22
N ASN A 100 -16.96 -2.28 -0.96
CA ASN A 100 -17.65 -2.31 0.34
C ASN A 100 -16.71 -2.30 1.57
N LYS A 101 -15.92 -3.34 1.77
CA LYS A 101 -15.07 -3.51 2.95
C LYS A 101 -13.57 -3.40 2.67
N CYS A 102 -13.16 -3.63 1.45
CA CYS A 102 -11.75 -3.60 1.08
C CYS A 102 -11.52 -3.04 -0.32
N SER A 103 -10.31 -2.59 -0.57
CA SER A 103 -9.86 -2.13 -1.88
C SER A 103 -9.48 -3.30 -2.80
N ASN A 104 -9.33 -2.99 -4.09
CA ASN A 104 -8.55 -3.86 -4.97
C ASN A 104 -7.09 -3.91 -4.50
N GLU A 105 -6.32 -4.80 -5.08
CA GLU A 105 -4.94 -5.05 -4.68
C GLU A 105 -3.95 -3.98 -5.16
N LYS A 106 -2.97 -3.68 -4.31
CA LYS A 106 -1.72 -3.00 -4.66
C LYS A 106 -0.59 -4.00 -4.55
N SER A 107 0.15 -4.21 -5.63
CA SER A 107 1.35 -5.02 -5.61
C SER A 107 2.46 -4.32 -4.85
N LEU A 108 2.97 -4.94 -3.79
CA LEU A 108 4.13 -4.45 -3.03
C LEU A 108 5.45 -4.95 -3.61
N MET A 109 5.44 -6.13 -4.21
CA MET A 109 6.60 -6.73 -4.83
C MET A 109 6.18 -7.77 -5.86
N GLN A 110 6.80 -7.70 -7.04
CA GLN A 110 6.59 -8.61 -8.16
C GLN A 110 7.89 -9.40 -8.48
N ASN A 111 7.75 -10.42 -9.32
CA ASN A 111 8.84 -11.16 -9.97
C ASN A 111 9.79 -11.90 -9.01
N PHE A 112 9.31 -13.03 -8.54
CA PHE A 112 10.12 -13.97 -7.77
C PHE A 112 11.00 -14.88 -8.62
N ASN A 113 10.89 -14.80 -9.94
CA ASN A 113 11.49 -15.76 -10.87
C ASN A 113 13.02 -15.67 -10.99
N SER A 114 13.65 -14.59 -10.53
CA SER A 114 15.08 -14.31 -10.78
C SER A 114 16.04 -14.84 -9.73
N SER A 115 15.59 -15.63 -8.75
CA SER A 115 16.38 -15.93 -7.57
C SER A 115 16.90 -17.35 -7.45
N GLY A 116 16.61 -18.21 -8.40
CA GLY A 116 16.98 -19.63 -8.30
C GLY A 116 16.22 -20.42 -7.23
N VAL A 117 15.24 -19.82 -6.55
CA VAL A 117 14.37 -20.52 -5.61
C VAL A 117 13.05 -20.85 -6.29
N ASP A 118 12.71 -22.13 -6.24
CA ASP A 118 11.44 -22.61 -6.75
C ASP A 118 10.32 -22.36 -5.74
N LEU A 119 9.59 -21.24 -5.91
CA LEU A 119 8.45 -20.90 -5.09
C LEU A 119 7.35 -21.97 -5.18
N ASP A 120 7.18 -22.59 -6.35
CA ASP A 120 6.17 -23.63 -6.54
C ASP A 120 6.46 -24.84 -5.66
N THR A 121 7.73 -25.22 -5.48
CA THR A 121 8.12 -26.29 -4.57
C THR A 121 7.84 -25.93 -3.11
N LEU A 122 8.14 -24.70 -2.68
CA LEU A 122 7.84 -24.26 -1.32
C LEU A 122 6.34 -24.31 -1.02
N PHE A 123 5.50 -23.90 -1.96
CA PHE A 123 4.06 -23.99 -1.81
C PHE A 123 3.53 -25.43 -1.82
N LYS A 124 4.07 -26.27 -2.70
CA LYS A 124 3.71 -27.68 -2.78
C LYS A 124 4.05 -28.45 -1.50
N ASP A 125 5.21 -28.16 -0.93
CA ASP A 125 5.69 -28.80 0.30
C ASP A 125 5.13 -28.11 1.56
N GLN A 126 4.21 -27.16 1.40
CA GLN A 126 3.58 -26.40 2.48
C GLN A 126 4.58 -25.66 3.40
N LYS A 127 5.66 -25.16 2.82
CA LYS A 127 6.73 -24.41 3.51
C LYS A 127 6.44 -22.91 3.52
N ASP A 128 5.37 -22.52 4.18
CA ASP A 128 4.93 -21.13 4.26
C ASP A 128 5.93 -20.22 4.98
N ILE A 129 6.55 -20.69 6.06
CA ILE A 129 7.55 -19.93 6.82
C ILE A 129 8.76 -19.60 5.94
N GLU A 130 9.28 -20.57 5.19
CA GLU A 130 10.41 -20.37 4.29
C GLU A 130 10.06 -19.40 3.15
N ALA A 131 8.87 -19.54 2.57
CA ALA A 131 8.39 -18.66 1.51
C ALA A 131 8.26 -17.20 2.01
N VAL A 132 7.70 -16.99 3.19
CA VAL A 132 7.57 -15.66 3.80
C VAL A 132 8.93 -15.05 4.12
N ASN A 133 9.85 -15.82 4.71
CA ASN A 133 11.20 -15.34 5.00
C ASN A 133 11.95 -14.89 3.74
N LEU A 134 11.77 -15.61 2.66
CA LEU A 134 12.35 -15.25 1.37
C LEU A 134 11.82 -13.91 0.84
N PHE A 135 10.50 -13.68 0.93
CA PHE A 135 9.89 -12.40 0.56
C PHE A 135 10.33 -11.23 1.46
N LYS A 136 10.47 -11.49 2.76
CA LYS A 136 10.98 -10.49 3.70
C LYS A 136 12.35 -9.97 3.29
N ILE A 137 13.27 -10.87 3.02
CA ILE A 137 14.65 -10.52 2.63
C ILE A 137 14.64 -9.72 1.33
N ARG A 138 13.85 -10.13 0.36
CA ARG A 138 13.77 -9.45 -0.93
C ARG A 138 13.12 -8.10 -0.85
N TYR A 139 12.02 -7.98 -0.11
CA TYR A 139 11.37 -6.69 0.11
C TYR A 139 12.31 -5.72 0.81
N PHE A 140 12.98 -6.17 1.87
CA PHE A 140 13.99 -5.37 2.57
C PHE A 140 15.08 -4.88 1.62
N ASN A 141 15.68 -5.79 0.84
CA ASN A 141 16.76 -5.45 -0.06
C ASN A 141 16.29 -4.48 -1.17
N LYS A 142 15.10 -4.68 -1.69
CA LYS A 142 14.51 -3.81 -2.71
C LYS A 142 14.41 -2.36 -2.22
N ILE A 143 13.85 -2.14 -1.04
CA ILE A 143 13.66 -0.80 -0.48
C ILE A 143 15.00 -0.21 -0.02
N GLN A 144 15.83 -0.99 0.67
CA GLN A 144 17.13 -0.52 1.15
C GLN A 144 18.07 -0.13 0.00
N CYS A 145 18.03 -0.89 -1.09
CA CYS A 145 18.84 -0.60 -2.28
C CYS A 145 18.49 0.77 -2.88
N ILE A 146 17.19 1.03 -3.12
CA ILE A 146 16.78 2.33 -3.69
C ILE A 146 17.02 3.47 -2.70
N LYS A 147 16.83 3.22 -1.41
CA LYS A 147 17.10 4.21 -0.36
C LYS A 147 18.56 4.66 -0.37
N ASN A 148 19.49 3.72 -0.53
CA ASN A 148 20.92 4.02 -0.62
C ASN A 148 21.28 4.66 -1.95
N GLU A 149 20.79 4.11 -3.07
CA GLU A 149 21.12 4.58 -4.42
C GLU A 149 20.67 6.02 -4.67
N LYS A 150 19.48 6.37 -4.19
CA LYS A 150 18.88 7.71 -4.37
C LYS A 150 19.07 8.64 -3.17
N ASN A 151 19.78 8.23 -2.14
CA ASN A 151 19.99 8.99 -0.90
C ASN A 151 18.67 9.43 -0.26
N LEU A 152 17.74 8.49 -0.09
CA LEU A 152 16.45 8.76 0.50
C LEU A 152 16.53 8.71 2.03
N THR A 153 15.91 9.68 2.70
CA THR A 153 15.83 9.74 4.17
C THR A 153 14.80 8.77 4.70
N ASP A 154 13.59 8.84 4.17
CA ASP A 154 12.45 7.99 4.50
C ASP A 154 11.76 7.52 3.21
N CYS A 155 11.02 6.42 3.31
CA CYS A 155 10.19 5.92 2.22
C CYS A 155 8.74 5.79 2.66
N TYR A 156 7.83 6.14 1.76
CA TYR A 156 6.39 6.11 1.98
C TYR A 156 5.68 5.43 0.84
N LEU A 157 4.54 4.83 1.15
CA LEU A 157 3.53 4.41 0.19
C LEU A 157 2.37 5.41 0.28
N LEU A 158 2.16 6.17 -0.78
CA LEU A 158 1.07 7.14 -0.90
C LEU A 158 -0.01 6.56 -1.80
N ILE A 159 -1.22 6.46 -1.29
CA ILE A 159 -2.31 5.80 -1.99
C ILE A 159 -3.45 6.79 -2.19
N PHE A 160 -3.84 6.97 -3.46
CA PHE A 160 -5.07 7.64 -3.84
C PHE A 160 -6.18 6.60 -3.79
N VAL A 161 -7.10 6.76 -2.84
CA VAL A 161 -8.19 5.81 -2.61
C VAL A 161 -9.50 6.41 -3.10
N THR A 162 -10.05 5.84 -4.15
CA THR A 162 -11.40 6.17 -4.59
C THR A 162 -12.42 5.42 -3.74
N HIS A 163 -13.36 6.14 -3.15
CA HIS A 163 -14.47 5.57 -2.40
C HIS A 163 -15.78 6.28 -2.80
N GLY A 164 -16.63 5.61 -3.55
CA GLY A 164 -17.82 6.23 -4.12
C GLY A 164 -17.46 7.39 -5.03
N LYS A 165 -17.91 8.59 -4.69
CA LYS A 165 -17.64 9.83 -5.44
C LYS A 165 -16.37 10.55 -4.98
N ASP A 166 -15.75 10.09 -3.92
CA ASP A 166 -14.66 10.77 -3.25
C ASP A 166 -13.31 10.12 -3.54
N ILE A 167 -12.25 10.91 -3.51
CA ILE A 167 -10.88 10.44 -3.54
C ILE A 167 -10.17 10.94 -2.28
N PHE A 168 -9.54 10.01 -1.57
CA PHE A 168 -8.75 10.26 -0.36
C PHE A 168 -7.28 10.00 -0.62
N LEU A 169 -6.42 10.70 0.11
CA LEU A 169 -5.01 10.35 0.26
C LEU A 169 -4.78 9.61 1.56
N ILE A 170 -4.11 8.48 1.47
CA ILE A 170 -3.61 7.68 2.59
C ILE A 170 -2.11 7.54 2.45
N CYS A 171 -1.38 7.79 3.53
CA CYS A 171 0.06 7.62 3.57
C CYS A 171 0.46 6.54 4.57
N LEU A 172 1.29 5.61 4.12
CA LEU A 172 1.89 4.57 4.94
C LEU A 172 3.41 4.76 4.94
N LYS A 173 4.00 4.94 6.12
CA LYS A 173 5.45 4.97 6.26
C LYS A 173 5.99 3.54 6.17
N ILE A 174 7.09 3.37 5.43
CA ILE A 174 7.76 2.08 5.31
C ILE A 174 8.86 1.99 6.37
N ASN A 175 8.59 1.27 7.45
CA ASN A 175 9.49 1.05 8.57
C ASN A 175 10.21 -0.29 8.41
N LEU A 176 11.32 -0.31 7.66
CA LEU A 176 12.07 -1.54 7.39
C LEU A 176 12.64 -2.18 8.67
N GLU A 177 12.91 -1.41 9.70
CA GLU A 177 13.35 -1.90 11.01
C GLU A 177 12.39 -2.90 11.64
N ASN A 178 11.12 -2.86 11.28
CA ASN A 178 10.09 -3.76 11.78
C ASN A 178 9.93 -5.03 10.93
N ILE A 179 10.76 -5.25 9.92
CA ILE A 179 10.63 -6.40 9.02
C ILE A 179 10.75 -7.74 9.76
N HIS A 180 11.49 -7.78 10.85
CA HIS A 180 11.65 -8.97 11.70
C HIS A 180 10.34 -9.41 12.38
N GLN A 181 9.36 -8.50 12.54
CA GLN A 181 8.05 -8.80 13.10
C GLN A 181 7.12 -9.53 12.12
N VAL A 182 7.44 -9.48 10.82
CA VAL A 182 6.62 -10.09 9.77
C VAL A 182 6.76 -11.61 9.83
N VAL A 183 5.62 -12.30 9.89
CA VAL A 183 5.57 -13.76 10.00
C VAL A 183 4.47 -14.32 9.10
N SER A 184 4.56 -15.62 8.83
CA SER A 184 3.48 -16.34 8.15
C SER A 184 2.26 -16.46 9.07
N GLY A 185 1.09 -16.18 8.53
CA GLY A 185 -0.19 -16.48 9.13
C GLY A 185 -0.77 -17.83 8.67
N GLY A 186 0.03 -18.59 7.92
CA GLY A 186 -0.40 -19.85 7.33
C GLY A 186 -1.10 -19.69 5.98
N PHE A 187 -1.42 -20.82 5.38
CA PHE A 187 -2.16 -20.83 4.12
C PHE A 187 -3.62 -20.41 4.34
N VAL A 188 -4.18 -19.73 3.36
CA VAL A 188 -5.60 -19.39 3.37
C VAL A 188 -6.43 -20.66 3.35
N LYS A 189 -7.29 -20.86 4.33
CA LYS A 189 -8.21 -22.00 4.40
C LYS A 189 -9.36 -21.79 3.41
N ASN A 190 -9.23 -22.33 2.22
CA ASN A 190 -10.28 -22.31 1.23
C ASN A 190 -10.42 -23.68 0.54
N LYS A 191 -11.66 -24.07 0.19
CA LYS A 191 -11.98 -25.37 -0.42
C LYS A 191 -11.33 -25.59 -1.81
N GLN A 192 -10.84 -24.56 -2.46
CA GLN A 192 -10.18 -24.64 -3.77
C GLN A 192 -8.66 -24.61 -3.65
N ALA A 193 -8.07 -25.49 -2.85
CA ALA A 193 -6.62 -25.63 -2.71
C ALA A 193 -5.93 -24.27 -2.62
N SER A 194 -6.04 -23.68 -1.51
CA SER A 194 -5.42 -22.42 -1.16
C SER A 194 -3.97 -22.37 -1.51
N LYS A 195 -3.67 -21.41 -2.29
CA LYS A 195 -2.33 -21.22 -2.83
C LYS A 195 -1.77 -19.87 -2.42
N ASN A 196 -2.36 -19.28 -1.37
CA ASN A 196 -1.99 -17.97 -0.88
C ASN A 196 -1.59 -18.09 0.58
N ILE A 197 -0.61 -17.30 0.99
CA ILE A 197 -0.14 -17.24 2.38
C ILE A 197 -0.56 -15.90 2.97
N ILE A 198 -1.18 -15.93 4.13
CA ILE A 198 -1.49 -14.72 4.90
C ILE A 198 -0.20 -14.24 5.55
N ILE A 199 0.09 -12.96 5.41
CA ILE A 199 1.24 -12.31 6.03
C ILE A 199 0.77 -11.52 7.25
N LYS A 200 1.33 -11.82 8.42
CA LYS A 200 1.02 -11.11 9.66
C LYS A 200 2.09 -10.05 9.96
N ASN A 201 1.66 -8.97 10.61
CA ASN A 201 2.51 -7.88 11.11
C ASN A 201 3.20 -7.06 10.01
N PHE A 202 2.73 -7.14 8.77
CA PHE A 202 3.19 -6.25 7.71
C PHE A 202 2.45 -4.91 7.76
N ILE A 203 1.18 -4.94 8.05
CA ILE A 203 0.31 -3.78 8.28
C ILE A 203 -0.63 -4.08 9.45
N ASN A 204 -1.09 -3.04 10.15
CA ASN A 204 -2.12 -3.19 11.17
C ASN A 204 -3.38 -3.84 10.53
N PRO A 205 -3.87 -4.99 11.06
CA PRO A 205 -5.00 -5.72 10.49
C PRO A 205 -6.32 -4.94 10.51
N PHE A 206 -6.40 -3.89 11.31
CA PHE A 206 -7.54 -2.97 11.29
C PHE A 206 -7.59 -2.12 10.00
N TYR A 207 -6.45 -1.87 9.36
CA TYR A 207 -6.31 -1.01 8.19
C TYR A 207 -6.07 -1.74 6.88
N GLY A 208 -5.57 -2.96 6.94
CA GLY A 208 -5.25 -3.67 5.70
C GLY A 208 -4.87 -5.13 5.88
N LYS A 209 -4.67 -5.79 4.75
CA LYS A 209 -4.24 -7.19 4.65
C LYS A 209 -3.10 -7.28 3.65
N VAL A 210 -2.11 -8.09 3.98
CA VAL A 210 -1.02 -8.44 3.06
C VAL A 210 -1.04 -9.94 2.83
N THR A 211 -0.96 -10.34 1.58
CA THR A 211 -1.05 -11.75 1.15
C THR A 211 0.03 -12.04 0.12
N LEU A 212 0.66 -13.20 0.25
CA LEU A 212 1.55 -13.75 -0.74
C LEU A 212 0.75 -14.65 -1.69
N TYR A 213 0.62 -14.21 -2.95
CA TYR A 213 -0.10 -14.94 -3.99
C TYR A 213 0.85 -15.84 -4.77
N LYS A 214 0.55 -17.13 -4.80
CA LYS A 214 1.32 -18.11 -5.56
C LYS A 214 1.25 -17.89 -7.05
N SER A 215 0.02 -17.81 -7.60
CA SER A 215 -0.20 -17.75 -9.06
C SER A 215 0.41 -16.52 -9.71
N LYS A 216 0.36 -15.40 -9.00
CA LYS A 216 0.91 -14.13 -9.47
C LYS A 216 2.36 -13.93 -9.01
N LYS A 217 2.88 -14.78 -8.14
CA LYS A 217 4.23 -14.71 -7.54
C LYS A 217 4.56 -13.31 -7.01
N ARG A 218 3.63 -12.73 -6.25
CA ARG A 218 3.76 -11.37 -5.72
C ARG A 218 3.14 -11.19 -4.34
N LEU A 219 3.67 -10.20 -3.64
CA LEU A 219 3.14 -9.72 -2.38
C LEU A 219 2.13 -8.61 -2.66
N GLU A 220 0.91 -8.73 -2.14
CA GLU A 220 -0.18 -7.78 -2.39
C GLU A 220 -0.75 -7.21 -1.10
N LEU A 221 -1.03 -5.91 -1.14
CA LEU A 221 -1.75 -5.16 -0.11
C LEU A 221 -3.19 -4.91 -0.56
N ARG A 222 -4.14 -5.13 0.35
CA ARG A 222 -5.51 -4.60 0.26
C ARG A 222 -5.80 -3.74 1.46
N LEU A 223 -6.29 -2.53 1.23
CA LEU A 223 -6.73 -1.64 2.31
C LEU A 223 -8.14 -2.03 2.75
N LEU A 224 -8.39 -1.93 4.05
CA LEU A 224 -9.74 -2.05 4.62
C LEU A 224 -10.40 -0.67 4.74
N SER A 225 -11.71 -0.63 4.60
CA SER A 225 -12.47 0.63 4.62
C SER A 225 -12.30 1.45 5.91
N ASN A 226 -11.94 0.81 7.00
CA ASN A 226 -11.65 1.48 8.28
C ASN A 226 -10.54 2.53 8.16
N ILE A 227 -9.61 2.36 7.22
CA ILE A 227 -8.50 3.31 7.04
C ILE A 227 -9.01 4.70 6.65
N LEU A 228 -10.15 4.78 5.96
CA LEU A 228 -10.76 6.05 5.55
C LEU A 228 -11.41 6.82 6.70
N LYS A 229 -11.64 6.16 7.83
CA LYS A 229 -12.17 6.78 9.06
C LYS A 229 -11.08 7.32 9.96
N SER A 230 -9.82 7.07 9.63
CA SER A 230 -8.67 7.61 10.36
C SER A 230 -8.60 9.13 10.21
N GLU A 231 -8.11 9.81 11.25
CA GLU A 231 -7.79 11.24 11.21
C GLU A 231 -6.72 11.61 10.17
N HIS A 232 -5.92 10.62 9.73
CA HIS A 232 -4.87 10.79 8.73
C HIS A 232 -5.36 10.69 7.29
N ALA A 233 -6.60 10.23 7.06
CA ALA A 233 -7.21 10.21 5.74
C ALA A 233 -7.59 11.62 5.30
N VAL A 234 -7.14 12.04 4.13
CA VAL A 234 -7.38 13.39 3.62
C VAL A 234 -8.20 13.30 2.34
N LYS A 235 -9.42 13.88 2.36
CA LYS A 235 -10.23 13.96 1.14
C LYS A 235 -9.66 15.07 0.25
N VAL A 236 -9.31 14.71 -0.99
CA VAL A 236 -8.73 15.63 -1.97
C VAL A 236 -9.62 15.91 -3.17
N TYR A 237 -10.67 15.13 -3.35
CA TYR A 237 -11.63 15.33 -4.44
C TYR A 237 -13.01 14.76 -4.09
N SER A 238 -14.06 15.40 -4.55
CA SER A 238 -15.41 14.88 -4.51
C SER A 238 -16.13 15.20 -5.83
N MET A 239 -16.67 14.18 -6.47
CA MET A 239 -17.44 14.30 -7.69
C MET A 239 -18.86 14.75 -7.34
N THR A 240 -19.20 15.98 -7.66
CA THR A 240 -20.55 16.56 -7.44
C THR A 240 -21.49 16.36 -8.61
#